data_0bc78a4f12f7666d58e1f7b7bb11bca6
#
_entry.id   0bc78a4f12f7666d58e1f7b7bb11bca6
#
_cell.length_a   1.000
_cell.length_b   1.000
_cell.length_c   1.000
_cell.angle_alpha   90.00
_cell.angle_beta   90.00
_cell.angle_gamma   90.00
#
_symmetry.space_group_name_H-M   'P 1'
#
loop_
_entity.id
_entity.type
_entity.pdbx_description
1 polymer ?
#
loop_
_entity_poly.entity_id
_entity_poly.type
_entity_poly.pdbx_seq_one_letter_code
_entity_poly.pdbx_strand_id
1 'polypeptide(L)'
;MVTLAIFILRQMLSVGQLKISLPGQPDIVVLPRKRSQKGTAELVPKDRLKIAISLPDPAALLALVLRPDPLFGEYYMRGILVIKEGSFEDFAAFLFENISSWRHSPSGKIYCHIANFIGWFASTNPLKRARRNVAHHYDLTDQLFDLFLDQNRQYSCAYYRSSDDSLAQAQRQKMARLAAKLCLKPGMRVLDIGCGWGGLATAISKCSDNLHVTGITLSENQYAYFKKAIMAAGKQDSLSVELCDYRKLGNRRFERIISVGMLEHVGRQNLNRFMAAIDRHLTEDGVAVIHSIGRNGRPCSTSPWLNKYIFPGGYLPTLRQMMRAIEKTSLKVTDIEILRLHYAETLKHWRTAFEAEKHQLPEEYDEDFIRMWRFYLICSENYFRYAHGMVFQIQLARRQRDVPQTRGYITENATSYVRRL
;
A
#
# COMPACT_ATOMS: atom_id res chain seq x y z
N MET A 1 -7.50 1.64 -37.23
CA MET A 1 -7.33 1.88 -35.77
C MET A 1 -8.16 0.89 -34.95
N VAL A 2 -9.48 0.86 -35.13
CA VAL A 2 -10.39 -0.03 -34.35
C VAL A 2 -10.02 -1.50 -34.49
N THR A 3 -9.80 -2.01 -35.70
CA THR A 3 -9.43 -3.42 -35.94
C THR A 3 -8.18 -3.84 -35.18
N LEU A 4 -7.16 -2.97 -35.14
CA LEU A 4 -5.91 -3.23 -34.41
C LEU A 4 -6.18 -3.24 -32.90
N ALA A 5 -6.94 -2.29 -32.39
CA ALA A 5 -7.28 -2.23 -30.97
C ALA A 5 -8.06 -3.47 -30.52
N ILE A 6 -9.06 -3.91 -31.31
CA ILE A 6 -9.82 -5.13 -31.05
C ILE A 6 -8.93 -6.36 -31.09
N PHE A 7 -8.02 -6.45 -32.04
CA PHE A 7 -7.08 -7.57 -32.12
C PHE A 7 -6.23 -7.68 -30.83
N ILE A 8 -5.69 -6.55 -30.33
CA ILE A 8 -4.89 -6.52 -29.10
C ILE A 8 -5.75 -6.87 -27.89
N LEU A 9 -6.94 -6.28 -27.78
CA LEU A 9 -7.88 -6.57 -26.67
C LEU A 9 -8.23 -8.06 -26.59
N ARG A 10 -8.49 -8.71 -27.74
CA ARG A 10 -8.75 -10.17 -27.79
C ARG A 10 -7.58 -11.00 -27.29
N GLN A 11 -6.34 -10.51 -27.38
CA GLN A 11 -5.17 -11.18 -26.81
C GLN A 11 -5.05 -10.96 -25.29
N MET A 12 -5.60 -9.86 -24.80
CA MET A 12 -5.57 -9.50 -23.38
C MET A 12 -6.70 -10.16 -22.59
N LEU A 13 -7.85 -10.39 -23.21
CA LEU A 13 -9.02 -10.98 -22.56
C LEU A 13 -8.90 -12.50 -22.43
N SER A 14 -9.04 -12.99 -21.21
CA SER A 14 -9.11 -14.41 -20.86
C SER A 14 -10.48 -14.80 -20.32
N VAL A 15 -11.21 -13.85 -19.72
CA VAL A 15 -12.53 -14.06 -19.12
C VAL A 15 -13.45 -12.87 -19.38
N GLY A 16 -14.76 -13.13 -19.35
CA GLY A 16 -15.80 -12.08 -19.42
C GLY A 16 -16.07 -11.55 -20.83
N GLN A 17 -16.75 -10.40 -20.88
CA GLN A 17 -17.16 -9.71 -22.11
C GLN A 17 -16.95 -8.23 -21.95
N LEU A 18 -16.32 -7.60 -22.94
CA LEU A 18 -16.17 -6.14 -23.01
C LEU A 18 -16.94 -5.61 -24.22
N LYS A 19 -17.91 -4.76 -23.97
CA LYS A 19 -18.66 -4.03 -24.98
C LYS A 19 -18.10 -2.59 -25.07
N ILE A 20 -17.82 -2.12 -26.25
CA ILE A 20 -17.23 -0.78 -26.48
C ILE A 20 -18.15 -0.02 -27.43
N SER A 21 -18.61 1.14 -26.99
CA SER A 21 -19.42 2.08 -27.76
C SER A 21 -18.55 3.24 -28.23
N LEU A 22 -18.59 3.53 -29.53
CA LEU A 22 -17.93 4.66 -30.18
C LEU A 22 -18.98 5.48 -30.94
N PRO A 23 -18.93 6.82 -30.95
CA PRO A 23 -19.88 7.64 -31.67
C PRO A 23 -19.96 7.30 -33.16
N GLY A 24 -21.15 7.18 -33.69
CA GLY A 24 -21.39 6.89 -35.11
C GLY A 24 -20.98 5.47 -35.58
N GLN A 25 -20.67 4.56 -34.66
CA GLN A 25 -20.33 3.17 -34.97
C GLN A 25 -21.23 2.21 -34.19
N PRO A 26 -21.48 0.99 -34.71
CA PRO A 26 -22.17 -0.03 -33.95
C PRO A 26 -21.30 -0.48 -32.76
N ASP A 27 -21.96 -0.92 -31.68
CA ASP A 27 -21.29 -1.44 -30.51
C ASP A 27 -20.36 -2.63 -30.84
N ILE A 28 -19.15 -2.58 -30.32
CA ILE A 28 -18.13 -3.58 -30.54
C ILE A 28 -18.11 -4.53 -29.36
N VAL A 29 -18.35 -5.81 -29.59
CA VAL A 29 -18.27 -6.83 -28.52
C VAL A 29 -16.95 -7.59 -28.66
N VAL A 30 -16.15 -7.55 -27.60
CA VAL A 30 -14.89 -8.28 -27.50
C VAL A 30 -15.03 -9.44 -26.54
N LEU A 31 -14.82 -10.65 -27.04
CA LEU A 31 -14.85 -11.89 -26.28
C LEU A 31 -13.46 -12.51 -26.20
N PRO A 32 -13.16 -13.33 -25.18
CA PRO A 32 -11.92 -14.09 -25.08
C PRO A 32 -11.70 -15.00 -26.28
N ARG A 33 -10.46 -15.12 -26.75
CA ARG A 33 -10.12 -15.94 -27.94
C ARG A 33 -10.20 -17.45 -27.69
N LYS A 34 -9.98 -17.92 -26.46
CA LYS A 34 -10.19 -19.31 -26.00
C LYS A 34 -10.49 -19.29 -24.50
N ARG A 35 -11.47 -20.11 -24.05
CA ARG A 35 -11.64 -20.42 -22.63
C ARG A 35 -10.35 -21.07 -22.11
N SER A 36 -9.63 -20.42 -21.22
CA SER A 36 -8.55 -21.06 -20.48
C SER A 36 -9.20 -22.07 -19.52
N GLN A 37 -9.11 -23.36 -19.84
CA GLN A 37 -9.57 -24.47 -18.98
C GLN A 37 -8.57 -24.82 -17.87
N LYS A 38 -7.54 -24.02 -17.64
CA LYS A 38 -6.56 -24.28 -16.58
C LYS A 38 -6.86 -23.45 -15.33
N GLY A 39 -7.68 -24.04 -14.44
CA GLY A 39 -7.46 -24.05 -12.99
C GLY A 39 -7.34 -22.75 -12.22
N THR A 40 -7.83 -21.60 -12.72
CA THR A 40 -8.13 -20.47 -11.85
C THR A 40 -9.60 -20.59 -11.48
N ALA A 41 -9.88 -20.87 -10.19
CA ALA A 41 -11.21 -20.70 -9.66
C ALA A 41 -11.68 -19.30 -10.06
N GLU A 42 -12.87 -19.18 -10.67
CA GLU A 42 -13.46 -17.90 -11.03
C GLU A 42 -13.62 -17.09 -9.73
N LEU A 43 -12.70 -16.16 -9.51
CA LEU A 43 -12.65 -15.31 -8.31
C LEU A 43 -13.75 -14.24 -8.35
N VAL A 44 -14.30 -13.99 -9.55
CA VAL A 44 -15.35 -12.99 -9.80
C VAL A 44 -16.57 -13.71 -10.39
N PRO A 45 -17.78 -13.47 -9.89
CA PRO A 45 -19.01 -13.99 -10.49
C PRO A 45 -19.15 -13.61 -11.96
N LYS A 46 -19.65 -14.53 -12.81
CA LYS A 46 -19.70 -14.36 -14.28
C LYS A 46 -20.54 -13.19 -14.75
N ASP A 47 -21.60 -12.87 -14.05
CA ASP A 47 -22.49 -11.74 -14.29
C ASP A 47 -21.77 -10.40 -14.14
N ARG A 48 -20.84 -10.31 -13.19
CA ARG A 48 -19.98 -9.13 -12.95
C ARG A 48 -18.85 -8.94 -13.97
N LEU A 49 -18.66 -9.90 -14.86
CA LEU A 49 -17.64 -9.84 -15.92
C LEU A 49 -18.20 -9.38 -17.28
N LYS A 50 -19.42 -8.86 -17.31
CA LYS A 50 -20.01 -8.21 -18.49
C LYS A 50 -19.94 -6.71 -18.30
N ILE A 51 -19.06 -6.07 -19.07
CA ILE A 51 -18.77 -4.64 -18.93
C ILE A 51 -19.04 -3.93 -20.25
N ALA A 52 -19.68 -2.77 -20.19
CA ALA A 52 -19.81 -1.85 -21.32
C ALA A 52 -19.14 -0.51 -21.02
N ILE A 53 -18.30 -0.05 -21.91
CA ILE A 53 -17.62 1.25 -21.84
C ILE A 53 -17.91 2.09 -23.08
N SER A 54 -17.85 3.40 -22.92
CA SER A 54 -17.91 4.36 -24.04
C SER A 54 -16.63 5.19 -24.07
N LEU A 55 -16.12 5.43 -25.28
CA LEU A 55 -14.98 6.29 -25.58
C LEU A 55 -15.35 7.29 -26.66
N PRO A 56 -14.71 8.48 -26.72
CA PRO A 56 -15.11 9.55 -27.65
C PRO A 56 -14.82 9.23 -29.11
N ASP A 57 -13.78 8.44 -29.40
CA ASP A 57 -13.33 8.16 -30.75
C ASP A 57 -12.42 6.93 -30.85
N PRO A 58 -12.14 6.43 -32.08
CA PRO A 58 -11.22 5.32 -32.31
C PRO A 58 -9.76 5.55 -31.90
N ALA A 59 -9.30 6.81 -31.87
CA ALA A 59 -7.92 7.13 -31.48
C ALA A 59 -7.74 6.95 -29.98
N ALA A 60 -8.75 7.39 -29.18
CA ALA A 60 -8.78 7.17 -27.73
C ALA A 60 -8.76 5.67 -27.39
N LEU A 61 -9.51 4.83 -28.12
CA LEU A 61 -9.49 3.39 -27.96
C LEU A 61 -8.11 2.79 -28.24
N LEU A 62 -7.49 3.18 -29.36
CA LEU A 62 -6.18 2.69 -29.75
C LEU A 62 -5.11 3.12 -28.75
N ALA A 63 -5.12 4.39 -28.31
CA ALA A 63 -4.21 4.93 -27.32
C ALA A 63 -4.33 4.18 -25.98
N LEU A 64 -5.56 3.92 -25.52
CA LEU A 64 -5.82 3.17 -24.29
C LEU A 64 -5.26 1.76 -24.33
N VAL A 65 -5.41 1.07 -25.45
CA VAL A 65 -4.92 -0.31 -25.63
C VAL A 65 -3.39 -0.36 -25.73
N LEU A 66 -2.76 0.62 -26.37
CA LEU A 66 -1.30 0.69 -26.50
C LEU A 66 -0.59 1.15 -25.22
N ARG A 67 -1.24 1.99 -24.44
CA ARG A 67 -0.70 2.55 -23.20
C ARG A 67 -1.74 2.52 -22.07
N PRO A 68 -2.17 1.33 -21.62
CA PRO A 68 -3.26 1.19 -20.65
C PRO A 68 -2.93 1.90 -19.33
N ASP A 69 -1.68 1.91 -18.92
CA ASP A 69 -1.18 2.66 -17.76
C ASP A 69 -0.19 3.74 -18.25
N PRO A 70 -0.48 5.06 -18.07
CA PRO A 70 -1.46 5.66 -17.14
C PRO A 70 -2.84 6.00 -17.75
N LEU A 71 -3.06 5.81 -19.06
CA LEU A 71 -4.23 6.38 -19.76
C LEU A 71 -5.58 5.89 -19.21
N PHE A 72 -5.63 4.68 -18.68
CA PHE A 72 -6.86 4.14 -18.12
C PHE A 72 -7.38 5.00 -16.97
N GLY A 73 -6.52 5.29 -16.00
CA GLY A 73 -6.87 6.17 -14.89
C GLY A 73 -7.14 7.60 -15.32
N GLU A 74 -6.34 8.13 -16.25
CA GLU A 74 -6.50 9.50 -16.75
C GLU A 74 -7.81 9.69 -17.51
N TYR A 75 -8.20 8.72 -18.33
CA TYR A 75 -9.48 8.79 -19.07
C TYR A 75 -10.68 8.64 -18.15
N TYR A 76 -10.60 7.78 -17.12
CA TYR A 76 -11.64 7.67 -16.12
C TYR A 76 -11.79 8.96 -15.30
N MET A 77 -10.69 9.51 -14.80
CA MET A 77 -10.70 10.76 -14.02
C MET A 77 -11.38 11.89 -14.77
N ARG A 78 -11.02 12.08 -16.04
CA ARG A 78 -11.53 13.17 -16.89
C ARG A 78 -12.90 12.88 -17.53
N GLY A 79 -13.53 11.76 -17.22
CA GLY A 79 -14.80 11.38 -17.80
C GLY A 79 -14.74 11.02 -19.29
N ILE A 80 -13.54 10.85 -19.87
CA ILE A 80 -13.32 10.42 -21.26
C ILE A 80 -13.73 8.96 -21.44
N LEU A 81 -13.44 8.11 -20.46
CA LEU A 81 -13.93 6.74 -20.38
C LEU A 81 -15.16 6.72 -19.48
N VAL A 82 -16.29 6.32 -20.03
CA VAL A 82 -17.55 6.21 -19.32
C VAL A 82 -17.99 4.74 -19.25
N ILE A 83 -18.34 4.26 -18.06
CA ILE A 83 -18.90 2.93 -17.88
C ILE A 83 -20.41 3.00 -18.11
N LYS A 84 -20.91 2.20 -19.05
CA LYS A 84 -22.31 2.15 -19.47
C LYS A 84 -23.08 1.01 -18.81
N GLU A 85 -22.42 -0.14 -18.61
CA GLU A 85 -22.96 -1.31 -17.93
C GLU A 85 -21.93 -1.86 -16.93
N GLY A 86 -22.37 -2.24 -15.76
CA GLY A 86 -21.57 -2.61 -14.61
C GLY A 86 -21.17 -1.40 -13.77
N SER A 87 -20.59 -1.67 -12.63
CA SER A 87 -20.00 -0.65 -11.76
C SER A 87 -18.51 -0.44 -12.11
N PHE A 88 -17.90 0.62 -11.55
CA PHE A 88 -16.44 0.78 -11.69
C PHE A 88 -15.68 -0.32 -10.94
N GLU A 89 -16.23 -0.83 -9.85
CA GLU A 89 -15.71 -1.98 -9.11
C GLU A 89 -15.67 -3.26 -9.98
N ASP A 90 -16.77 -3.53 -10.71
CA ASP A 90 -16.83 -4.67 -11.61
C ASP A 90 -15.85 -4.55 -12.76
N PHE A 91 -15.74 -3.33 -13.30
CA PHE A 91 -14.76 -3.04 -14.35
C PHE A 91 -13.31 -3.21 -13.86
N ALA A 92 -12.98 -2.73 -12.67
CA ALA A 92 -11.65 -2.93 -12.08
C ALA A 92 -11.37 -4.42 -11.84
N ALA A 93 -12.31 -5.17 -11.28
CA ALA A 93 -12.18 -6.62 -11.09
C ALA A 93 -11.97 -7.34 -12.43
N PHE A 94 -12.77 -7.01 -13.45
CA PHE A 94 -12.62 -7.51 -14.82
C PHE A 94 -11.22 -7.23 -15.39
N LEU A 95 -10.69 -6.01 -15.20
CA LEU A 95 -9.35 -5.65 -15.67
C LEU A 95 -8.26 -6.44 -14.96
N PHE A 96 -8.30 -6.51 -13.62
CA PHE A 96 -7.25 -7.19 -12.85
C PHE A 96 -7.21 -8.68 -13.12
N GLU A 97 -8.37 -9.33 -13.31
CA GLU A 97 -8.47 -10.74 -13.69
C GLU A 97 -7.81 -10.99 -15.06
N ASN A 98 -8.11 -10.14 -16.04
CA ASN A 98 -7.56 -10.25 -17.39
C ASN A 98 -6.07 -9.85 -17.47
N ILE A 99 -5.64 -8.79 -16.77
CA ILE A 99 -4.24 -8.36 -16.74
C ILE A 99 -3.34 -9.44 -16.13
N SER A 100 -3.80 -10.12 -15.10
CA SER A 100 -3.05 -11.22 -14.48
C SER A 100 -2.73 -12.31 -15.48
N SER A 101 -3.72 -12.75 -16.25
CA SER A 101 -3.55 -13.74 -17.31
C SER A 101 -2.65 -13.24 -18.44
N TRP A 102 -2.88 -12.01 -18.92
CA TRP A 102 -2.12 -11.43 -20.02
C TRP A 102 -0.62 -11.26 -19.73
N ARG A 103 -0.26 -10.87 -18.51
CA ARG A 103 1.16 -10.73 -18.11
C ARG A 103 1.98 -12.02 -18.25
N HIS A 104 1.33 -13.18 -18.21
CA HIS A 104 1.96 -14.47 -18.44
C HIS A 104 2.10 -14.83 -19.93
N SER A 105 1.41 -14.13 -20.84
CA SER A 105 1.52 -14.29 -22.28
C SER A 105 2.87 -13.76 -22.81
N PRO A 106 3.32 -14.18 -24.00
CA PRO A 106 4.55 -13.66 -24.62
C PRO A 106 4.53 -12.12 -24.77
N SER A 107 3.43 -11.54 -25.25
CA SER A 107 3.28 -10.09 -25.41
C SER A 107 3.30 -9.34 -24.09
N GLY A 108 2.63 -9.87 -23.08
CA GLY A 108 2.63 -9.32 -21.73
C GLY A 108 4.01 -9.34 -21.07
N LYS A 109 4.79 -10.40 -21.30
CA LYS A 109 6.18 -10.50 -20.82
C LYS A 109 7.06 -9.42 -21.45
N ILE A 110 6.96 -9.20 -22.77
CA ILE A 110 7.72 -8.15 -23.47
C ILE A 110 7.34 -6.78 -22.92
N TYR A 111 6.04 -6.48 -22.80
CA TYR A 111 5.56 -5.23 -22.22
C TYR A 111 6.11 -5.01 -20.80
N CYS A 112 6.03 -6.02 -19.93
CA CYS A 112 6.57 -5.93 -18.57
C CYS A 112 8.09 -5.70 -18.55
N HIS A 113 8.86 -6.26 -19.48
CA HIS A 113 10.30 -6.02 -19.57
C HIS A 113 10.60 -4.57 -19.95
N ILE A 114 9.92 -4.02 -20.94
CA ILE A 114 10.07 -2.61 -21.36
C ILE A 114 9.67 -1.67 -20.25
N ALA A 115 8.49 -1.88 -19.64
CA ALA A 115 8.00 -1.07 -18.55
C ALA A 115 8.94 -1.09 -17.33
N ASN A 116 9.51 -2.26 -17.00
CA ASN A 116 10.49 -2.40 -15.93
C ASN A 116 11.81 -1.68 -16.23
N PHE A 117 12.28 -1.72 -17.47
CA PHE A 117 13.49 -1.04 -17.89
C PHE A 117 13.32 0.49 -17.73
N ILE A 118 12.23 1.04 -18.25
CA ILE A 118 11.92 2.48 -18.12
C ILE A 118 11.75 2.87 -16.64
N GLY A 119 10.99 2.10 -15.87
CA GLY A 119 10.72 2.38 -14.46
C GLY A 119 11.95 2.23 -13.55
N TRP A 120 12.98 1.48 -13.98
CA TRP A 120 14.23 1.34 -13.22
C TRP A 120 14.95 2.68 -13.05
N PHE A 121 14.97 3.52 -14.08
CA PHE A 121 15.56 4.86 -14.01
C PHE A 121 14.73 5.84 -13.16
N ALA A 122 13.42 5.63 -13.06
CA ALA A 122 12.54 6.49 -12.26
C ALA A 122 12.58 6.20 -10.76
N SER A 123 13.11 5.05 -10.32
CA SER A 123 13.05 4.56 -8.93
C SER A 123 14.19 5.03 -8.01
N THR A 124 15.01 5.99 -8.44
CA THR A 124 16.02 6.61 -7.58
C THR A 124 15.37 7.65 -6.67
N ASN A 125 15.52 7.47 -5.35
CA ASN A 125 14.96 8.40 -4.37
C ASN A 125 16.04 9.05 -3.48
N PRO A 126 16.77 10.08 -3.99
CA PRO A 126 17.73 10.83 -3.20
C PRO A 126 17.02 11.65 -2.10
N LEU A 127 17.74 12.06 -1.05
CA LEU A 127 17.20 12.77 0.12
C LEU A 127 16.24 13.94 -0.20
N LYS A 128 16.65 14.81 -1.12
CA LYS A 128 15.83 15.98 -1.51
C LYS A 128 14.52 15.57 -2.20
N ARG A 129 14.57 14.49 -3.01
CA ARG A 129 13.39 13.97 -3.70
C ARG A 129 12.46 13.23 -2.73
N ALA A 130 13.02 12.50 -1.74
CA ALA A 130 12.25 11.80 -0.72
C ALA A 130 11.34 12.75 0.08
N ARG A 131 11.86 13.89 0.54
CA ARG A 131 11.06 14.93 1.22
C ARG A 131 9.92 15.43 0.35
N ARG A 132 10.21 15.81 -0.90
CA ARG A 132 9.20 16.33 -1.83
C ARG A 132 8.12 15.28 -2.18
N ASN A 133 8.53 14.02 -2.33
CA ASN A 133 7.61 12.93 -2.66
C ASN A 133 6.66 12.61 -1.49
N VAL A 134 7.17 12.64 -0.25
CA VAL A 134 6.36 12.46 0.95
C VAL A 134 5.42 13.66 1.11
N ALA A 135 5.91 14.89 0.97
CA ALA A 135 5.09 16.09 1.03
C ALA A 135 3.93 16.03 0.02
N HIS A 136 4.19 15.70 -1.24
CA HIS A 136 3.16 15.65 -2.28
C HIS A 136 1.97 14.75 -1.94
N HIS A 137 2.20 13.62 -1.26
CA HIS A 137 1.12 12.70 -0.89
C HIS A 137 0.43 13.08 0.43
N TYR A 138 1.20 13.55 1.42
CA TYR A 138 0.70 13.84 2.77
C TYR A 138 0.39 15.33 3.01
N ASP A 139 0.63 16.21 2.02
CA ASP A 139 0.19 17.62 2.04
C ASP A 139 -1.25 17.80 1.51
N LEU A 140 -1.93 16.69 1.14
CA LEU A 140 -3.39 16.66 1.07
C LEU A 140 -3.97 17.03 2.43
N THR A 141 -5.09 17.73 2.44
CA THR A 141 -5.65 18.26 3.71
C THR A 141 -5.96 17.14 4.71
N ASP A 142 -5.77 17.42 5.99
CA ASP A 142 -6.14 16.50 7.08
C ASP A 142 -7.62 16.09 6.98
N GLN A 143 -8.48 16.99 6.46
CA GLN A 143 -9.91 16.73 6.22
C GLN A 143 -10.15 15.53 5.31
N LEU A 144 -9.36 15.38 4.23
CA LEU A 144 -9.49 14.21 3.35
C LEU A 144 -9.25 12.91 4.11
N PHE A 145 -8.20 12.86 4.92
CA PHE A 145 -7.84 11.66 5.68
C PHE A 145 -8.83 11.36 6.81
N ASP A 146 -9.40 12.39 7.43
CA ASP A 146 -10.41 12.27 8.48
C ASP A 146 -11.73 11.65 7.98
N LEU A 147 -12.05 11.79 6.67
CA LEU A 147 -13.26 11.20 6.09
C LEU A 147 -13.25 9.67 6.06
N PHE A 148 -12.08 9.03 5.98
CA PHE A 148 -12.04 7.58 5.74
C PHE A 148 -11.09 6.80 6.65
N LEU A 149 -10.18 7.45 7.37
CA LEU A 149 -9.32 6.78 8.35
C LEU A 149 -10.02 6.58 9.69
N ASP A 150 -9.46 5.68 10.51
CA ASP A 150 -9.84 5.54 11.89
C ASP A 150 -9.35 6.72 12.75
N GLN A 151 -9.86 6.83 13.98
CA GLN A 151 -9.53 7.92 14.93
C GLN A 151 -8.02 8.06 15.23
N ASN A 152 -7.22 6.99 15.02
CA ASN A 152 -5.76 7.03 15.19
C ASN A 152 -5.04 7.38 13.89
N ARG A 153 -5.76 7.75 12.83
CA ARG A 153 -5.25 8.06 11.48
C ARG A 153 -4.26 7.02 10.97
N GLN A 154 -4.63 5.72 11.08
CA GLN A 154 -3.78 4.63 10.61
C GLN A 154 -3.91 4.44 9.10
N TYR A 155 -3.00 5.03 8.31
CA TYR A 155 -2.97 4.90 6.86
C TYR A 155 -2.08 3.73 6.42
N SER A 156 -2.43 2.53 6.90
CA SER A 156 -1.74 1.27 6.60
C SER A 156 -2.67 0.08 6.79
N CYS A 157 -2.27 -1.10 6.30
CA CYS A 157 -3.07 -2.33 6.39
C CYS A 157 -3.50 -2.62 7.84
N ALA A 158 -4.80 -2.76 8.07
CA ALA A 158 -5.37 -3.22 9.33
C ALA A 158 -5.25 -4.74 9.51
N TYR A 159 -5.57 -5.25 10.69
CA TYR A 159 -5.58 -6.68 11.00
C TYR A 159 -6.96 -7.09 11.52
N TYR A 160 -7.72 -7.80 10.72
CA TYR A 160 -9.07 -8.27 11.04
C TYR A 160 -8.99 -9.66 11.70
N ARG A 161 -9.51 -9.82 12.89
CA ARG A 161 -9.64 -11.13 13.56
C ARG A 161 -10.94 -11.83 13.15
N SER A 162 -11.96 -11.04 12.84
CA SER A 162 -13.25 -11.48 12.35
C SER A 162 -13.64 -10.66 11.11
N SER A 163 -14.52 -11.23 10.28
CA SER A 163 -15.17 -10.51 9.17
C SER A 163 -16.02 -9.33 9.64
N ASP A 164 -16.46 -9.35 10.89
CA ASP A 164 -17.37 -8.36 11.49
C ASP A 164 -16.63 -7.22 12.18
N ASP A 165 -15.30 -7.28 12.21
CA ASP A 165 -14.49 -6.21 12.80
C ASP A 165 -14.68 -4.90 12.04
N SER A 166 -14.98 -3.81 12.76
CA SER A 166 -14.92 -2.47 12.19
C SER A 166 -13.48 -2.08 11.86
N LEU A 167 -13.28 -1.07 10.99
CA LEU A 167 -11.97 -0.54 10.67
C LEU A 167 -11.20 -0.12 11.94
N ALA A 168 -11.87 0.57 12.86
CA ALA A 168 -11.24 1.02 14.11
C ALA A 168 -10.79 -0.16 14.99
N GLN A 169 -11.58 -1.23 15.07
CA GLN A 169 -11.18 -2.44 15.79
C GLN A 169 -10.00 -3.13 15.11
N ALA A 170 -10.05 -3.29 13.80
CA ALA A 170 -8.98 -3.93 13.03
C ALA A 170 -7.66 -3.13 13.09
N GLN A 171 -7.71 -1.80 13.12
CA GLN A 171 -6.52 -0.96 13.31
C GLN A 171 -5.95 -1.07 14.72
N ARG A 172 -6.78 -1.11 15.77
CA ARG A 172 -6.32 -1.38 17.14
C ARG A 172 -5.66 -2.75 17.24
N GLN A 173 -6.24 -3.77 16.63
CA GLN A 173 -5.69 -5.13 16.59
C GLN A 173 -4.34 -5.16 15.84
N LYS A 174 -4.20 -4.41 14.75
CA LYS A 174 -2.92 -4.26 14.03
C LYS A 174 -1.86 -3.62 14.91
N MET A 175 -2.17 -2.52 15.59
CA MET A 175 -1.23 -1.84 16.47
C MET A 175 -0.78 -2.73 17.63
N ALA A 176 -1.72 -3.41 18.29
CA ALA A 176 -1.44 -4.35 19.37
C ALA A 176 -0.56 -5.53 18.89
N ARG A 177 -0.84 -6.07 17.69
CA ARG A 177 -0.05 -7.17 17.11
C ARG A 177 1.38 -6.76 16.77
N LEU A 178 1.57 -5.56 16.23
CA LEU A 178 2.89 -4.99 15.97
C LEU A 178 3.66 -4.75 17.28
N ALA A 179 3.01 -4.19 18.30
CA ALA A 179 3.60 -4.02 19.62
C ALA A 179 4.00 -5.36 20.27
N ALA A 180 3.16 -6.40 20.12
CA ALA A 180 3.48 -7.75 20.62
C ALA A 180 4.75 -8.32 19.95
N LYS A 181 4.90 -8.13 18.64
CA LYS A 181 6.11 -8.57 17.91
C LYS A 181 7.38 -7.81 18.32
N LEU A 182 7.26 -6.63 18.92
CA LEU A 182 8.41 -5.91 19.46
C LEU A 182 8.96 -6.50 20.75
N CYS A 183 8.27 -7.44 21.41
CA CYS A 183 8.71 -8.02 22.70
C CYS A 183 9.05 -6.91 23.71
N LEU A 184 8.11 -5.98 23.94
CA LEU A 184 8.31 -4.81 24.80
C LEU A 184 8.53 -5.19 26.25
N LYS A 185 9.43 -4.45 26.92
CA LYS A 185 9.67 -4.51 28.38
C LYS A 185 9.70 -3.09 28.93
N PRO A 186 9.44 -2.89 30.23
CA PRO A 186 9.51 -1.58 30.85
C PRO A 186 10.83 -0.85 30.61
N GLY A 187 10.77 0.48 30.46
CA GLY A 187 11.94 1.34 30.33
C GLY A 187 12.65 1.34 28.96
N MET A 188 12.14 0.60 27.96
CA MET A 188 12.77 0.53 26.65
C MET A 188 12.58 1.79 25.83
N ARG A 189 13.59 2.14 25.02
CA ARG A 189 13.54 3.16 23.97
C ARG A 189 13.10 2.53 22.66
N VAL A 190 12.05 3.08 22.06
CA VAL A 190 11.46 2.62 20.81
C VAL A 190 11.62 3.70 19.75
N LEU A 191 12.07 3.33 18.55
CA LEU A 191 12.09 4.20 17.38
C LEU A 191 10.98 3.78 16.41
N ASP A 192 10.11 4.71 16.05
CA ASP A 192 9.10 4.55 14.99
C ASP A 192 9.55 5.32 13.74
N ILE A 193 10.00 4.58 12.71
CA ILE A 193 10.52 5.16 11.47
C ILE A 193 9.37 5.37 10.48
N GLY A 194 9.00 6.62 10.24
CA GLY A 194 7.82 6.99 9.47
C GLY A 194 6.55 6.95 10.31
N CYS A 195 6.57 7.63 11.46
CA CYS A 195 5.53 7.55 12.49
C CYS A 195 4.16 8.11 12.07
N GLY A 196 4.05 8.76 10.90
CA GLY A 196 2.81 9.38 10.45
C GLY A 196 2.29 10.40 11.45
N TRP A 197 1.00 10.39 11.73
CA TRP A 197 0.36 11.25 12.72
C TRP A 197 0.58 10.78 14.19
N GLY A 198 1.41 9.74 14.39
CA GLY A 198 1.81 9.28 15.73
C GLY A 198 0.87 8.29 16.41
N GLY A 199 -0.19 7.82 15.73
CA GLY A 199 -1.15 6.89 16.31
C GLY A 199 -0.52 5.58 16.79
N LEU A 200 0.41 4.99 16.00
CA LEU A 200 1.12 3.78 16.41
C LEU A 200 2.09 4.03 17.56
N ALA A 201 2.88 5.09 17.51
CA ALA A 201 3.81 5.46 18.59
C ALA A 201 3.05 5.66 19.92
N THR A 202 1.91 6.35 19.88
CA THR A 202 1.01 6.53 21.02
C THR A 202 0.45 5.20 21.53
N ALA A 203 0.06 4.29 20.64
CA ALA A 203 -0.40 2.96 21.02
C ALA A 203 0.71 2.14 21.71
N ILE A 204 1.92 2.14 21.13
CA ILE A 204 3.08 1.43 21.72
C ILE A 204 3.39 1.94 23.11
N SER A 205 3.35 3.26 23.36
CA SER A 205 3.66 3.84 24.68
C SER A 205 2.74 3.36 25.80
N LYS A 206 1.55 2.84 25.47
CA LYS A 206 0.59 2.27 26.42
C LYS A 206 0.80 0.77 26.68
N CYS A 207 1.61 0.08 25.85
CA CYS A 207 1.74 -1.37 25.92
C CYS A 207 2.63 -1.87 27.05
N SER A 208 3.56 -1.05 27.55
CA SER A 208 4.44 -1.39 28.68
C SER A 208 4.79 -0.10 29.45
N ASP A 209 5.21 -0.25 30.70
CA ASP A 209 5.47 0.88 31.58
C ASP A 209 6.81 1.57 31.19
N ASN A 210 6.86 2.89 31.41
CA ASN A 210 8.05 3.72 31.23
C ASN A 210 8.75 3.57 29.85
N LEU A 211 7.98 3.32 28.79
CA LEU A 211 8.52 3.33 27.43
C LEU A 211 8.82 4.77 26.97
N HIS A 212 9.92 4.92 26.23
CA HIS A 212 10.28 6.16 25.55
C HIS A 212 10.19 5.94 24.03
N VAL A 213 9.12 6.42 23.39
CA VAL A 213 8.91 6.23 21.96
C VAL A 213 9.26 7.50 21.20
N THR A 214 10.23 7.42 20.30
CA THR A 214 10.62 8.49 19.39
C THR A 214 10.08 8.20 18.01
N GLY A 215 9.16 9.03 17.52
CA GLY A 215 8.69 8.99 16.15
C GLY A 215 9.56 9.89 15.24
N ILE A 216 9.89 9.43 14.04
CA ILE A 216 10.51 10.28 13.02
C ILE A 216 9.67 10.31 11.76
N THR A 217 9.54 11.49 11.15
CA THR A 217 8.82 11.71 9.89
C THR A 217 9.54 12.73 9.01
N LEU A 218 9.23 12.75 7.70
CA LEU A 218 9.68 13.78 6.75
C LEU A 218 8.58 14.79 6.40
N SER A 219 7.33 14.56 6.82
CA SER A 219 6.21 15.46 6.63
C SER A 219 6.13 16.48 7.74
N GLU A 220 6.16 17.77 7.39
CA GLU A 220 6.00 18.89 8.34
C GLU A 220 4.61 18.90 8.98
N ASN A 221 3.57 18.58 8.21
CA ASN A 221 2.20 18.48 8.70
C ASN A 221 2.04 17.38 9.76
N GLN A 222 2.53 16.16 9.47
CA GLN A 222 2.52 15.05 10.43
C GLN A 222 3.32 15.37 11.69
N TYR A 223 4.49 15.99 11.54
CA TYR A 223 5.31 16.43 12.66
C TYR A 223 4.56 17.43 13.56
N ALA A 224 3.99 18.48 12.97
CA ALA A 224 3.25 19.52 13.70
C ALA A 224 2.04 18.91 14.42
N TYR A 225 1.27 18.07 13.73
CA TYR A 225 0.12 17.38 14.31
C TYR A 225 0.51 16.52 15.51
N PHE A 226 1.50 15.62 15.34
CA PHE A 226 1.89 14.70 16.42
C PHE A 226 2.52 15.44 17.60
N LYS A 227 3.33 16.47 17.34
CA LYS A 227 3.87 17.34 18.40
C LYS A 227 2.78 18.00 19.23
N LYS A 228 1.75 18.54 18.57
CA LYS A 228 0.59 19.13 19.26
C LYS A 228 -0.17 18.08 20.07
N ALA A 229 -0.37 16.88 19.54
CA ALA A 229 -1.04 15.78 20.23
C ALA A 229 -0.28 15.32 21.48
N ILE A 230 1.06 15.22 21.43
CA ILE A 230 1.92 14.88 22.58
C ILE A 230 1.76 15.93 23.68
N MET A 231 1.80 17.21 23.33
CA MET A 231 1.67 18.31 24.29
C MET A 231 0.28 18.33 24.94
N ALA A 232 -0.78 18.19 24.15
CA ALA A 232 -2.15 18.17 24.64
C ALA A 232 -2.43 16.98 25.56
N ALA A 233 -1.76 15.84 25.34
CA ALA A 233 -1.90 14.65 26.19
C ALA A 233 -0.97 14.65 27.41
N GLY A 234 -0.08 15.63 27.59
CA GLY A 234 0.91 15.66 28.68
C GLY A 234 1.87 14.48 28.67
N LYS A 235 2.28 13.99 27.46
CA LYS A 235 3.06 12.77 27.29
C LYS A 235 4.51 13.00 26.84
N GLN A 236 5.05 14.20 27.10
CA GLN A 236 6.40 14.60 26.65
C GLN A 236 7.51 13.72 27.24
N ASP A 237 7.30 13.10 28.40
CA ASP A 237 8.27 12.21 29.04
C ASP A 237 8.35 10.83 28.37
N SER A 238 7.28 10.40 27.68
CA SER A 238 7.19 9.07 27.07
C SER A 238 7.14 9.09 25.55
N LEU A 239 6.81 10.24 24.95
CA LEU A 239 6.67 10.41 23.50
C LEU A 239 7.47 11.61 23.00
N SER A 240 8.18 11.43 21.90
CA SER A 240 8.82 12.52 21.17
C SER A 240 8.64 12.34 19.66
N VAL A 241 8.66 13.44 18.92
CA VAL A 241 8.62 13.43 17.47
C VAL A 241 9.69 14.34 16.90
N GLU A 242 10.35 13.90 15.83
CA GLU A 242 11.41 14.65 15.15
C GLU A 242 11.16 14.70 13.64
N LEU A 243 11.38 15.86 13.04
CA LEU A 243 11.42 16.04 11.60
C LEU A 243 12.80 15.59 11.07
N CYS A 244 12.99 14.27 10.95
CA CYS A 244 14.28 13.66 10.73
C CYS A 244 14.21 12.51 9.72
N ASP A 245 15.24 12.42 8.88
CA ASP A 245 15.46 11.27 8.01
C ASP A 245 16.20 10.17 8.78
N TYR A 246 15.77 8.90 8.67
CA TYR A 246 16.41 7.76 9.34
C TYR A 246 17.90 7.61 9.05
N ARG A 247 18.38 8.20 7.93
CA ARG A 247 19.80 8.25 7.55
C ARG A 247 20.63 9.24 8.36
N LYS A 248 19.96 10.11 9.16
CA LYS A 248 20.59 11.21 9.93
C LYS A 248 20.45 11.03 11.45
N LEU A 249 20.14 9.86 11.93
CA LEU A 249 19.93 9.56 13.36
C LEU A 249 21.24 9.62 14.21
N GLY A 250 22.40 9.83 13.60
CA GLY A 250 23.69 9.87 14.33
C GLY A 250 24.08 8.51 14.90
N ASN A 251 24.52 8.51 16.17
CA ASN A 251 24.95 7.29 16.87
C ASN A 251 23.90 6.76 17.86
N ARG A 252 22.65 7.22 17.76
CA ARG A 252 21.59 6.77 18.67
C ARG A 252 21.29 5.29 18.47
N ARG A 253 21.00 4.59 19.56
CA ARG A 253 20.57 3.19 19.56
C ARG A 253 19.27 3.04 20.33
N PHE A 254 18.45 2.09 19.90
CA PHE A 254 17.12 1.80 20.44
C PHE A 254 17.01 0.29 20.71
N GLU A 255 16.34 -0.06 21.79
CA GLU A 255 16.06 -1.46 22.12
C GLU A 255 15.00 -2.03 21.15
N ARG A 256 14.13 -1.16 20.61
CA ARG A 256 13.09 -1.56 19.66
C ARG A 256 13.00 -0.58 18.49
N ILE A 257 12.87 -1.12 17.29
CA ILE A 257 12.66 -0.32 16.08
C ILE A 257 11.42 -0.85 15.36
N ILE A 258 10.53 0.05 14.96
CA ILE A 258 9.39 -0.27 14.13
C ILE A 258 9.34 0.65 12.91
N SER A 259 8.84 0.10 11.79
CA SER A 259 8.56 0.89 10.59
C SER A 259 7.35 0.30 9.88
N VAL A 260 6.34 1.14 9.64
CA VAL A 260 5.05 0.73 9.05
C VAL A 260 4.73 1.64 7.86
N GLY A 261 4.59 1.05 6.65
CA GLY A 261 4.22 1.79 5.43
C GLY A 261 5.27 2.79 4.93
N MET A 262 6.49 2.75 5.47
CA MET A 262 7.57 3.64 5.08
C MET A 262 8.50 3.05 4.02
N LEU A 263 8.66 1.72 4.01
CA LEU A 263 9.58 1.01 3.12
C LEU A 263 9.24 1.26 1.64
N GLU A 264 7.98 1.47 1.33
CA GLU A 264 7.46 1.82 0.01
C GLU A 264 8.04 3.13 -0.54
N HIS A 265 8.41 4.05 0.35
CA HIS A 265 9.02 5.35 0.02
C HIS A 265 10.55 5.32 -0.03
N VAL A 266 11.18 4.22 0.38
CA VAL A 266 12.65 4.06 0.39
C VAL A 266 13.21 3.95 -1.04
N GLY A 267 12.48 3.28 -1.92
CA GLY A 267 12.89 3.00 -3.29
C GLY A 267 13.86 1.81 -3.40
N ARG A 268 13.81 1.14 -4.55
CA ARG A 268 14.51 -0.14 -4.81
C ARG A 268 16.01 -0.12 -4.47
N GLN A 269 16.71 0.96 -4.83
CA GLN A 269 18.16 1.06 -4.70
C GLN A 269 18.62 1.26 -3.24
N ASN A 270 17.72 1.69 -2.36
CA ASN A 270 18.03 2.02 -0.98
C ASN A 270 17.65 0.93 0.03
N LEU A 271 17.09 -0.20 -0.38
CA LEU A 271 16.69 -1.28 0.53
C LEU A 271 17.85 -1.76 1.41
N ASN A 272 19.05 -1.94 0.83
CA ASN A 272 20.25 -2.32 1.60
C ASN A 272 20.63 -1.24 2.63
N ARG A 273 20.56 0.04 2.24
CA ARG A 273 20.87 1.17 3.14
C ARG A 273 19.85 1.27 4.28
N PHE A 274 18.59 0.99 4.00
CA PHE A 274 17.54 0.96 5.01
C PHE A 274 17.77 -0.14 6.03
N MET A 275 18.05 -1.35 5.58
CA MET A 275 18.36 -2.48 6.47
C MET A 275 19.63 -2.24 7.29
N ALA A 276 20.69 -1.69 6.67
CA ALA A 276 21.90 -1.30 7.37
C ALA A 276 21.68 -0.19 8.42
N ALA A 277 20.72 0.73 8.17
CA ALA A 277 20.36 1.74 9.17
C ALA A 277 19.66 1.12 10.37
N ILE A 278 18.70 0.19 10.15
CA ILE A 278 18.06 -0.56 11.24
C ILE A 278 19.11 -1.31 12.06
N ASP A 279 20.02 -2.02 11.41
CA ASP A 279 21.09 -2.77 12.06
C ASP A 279 21.98 -1.87 12.92
N ARG A 280 22.41 -0.71 12.39
CA ARG A 280 23.25 0.27 13.12
C ARG A 280 22.59 0.81 14.37
N HIS A 281 21.28 1.12 14.28
CA HIS A 281 20.55 1.78 15.35
C HIS A 281 19.90 0.83 16.36
N LEU A 282 19.93 -0.48 16.11
CA LEU A 282 19.42 -1.48 17.02
C LEU A 282 20.49 -1.86 18.07
N THR A 283 20.09 -2.00 19.35
CA THR A 283 20.97 -2.53 20.42
C THR A 283 21.29 -4.00 20.19
N GLU A 284 22.21 -4.57 20.97
CA GLU A 284 22.64 -5.97 20.84
C GLU A 284 21.51 -6.98 21.11
N ASP A 285 20.60 -6.65 22.03
CA ASP A 285 19.39 -7.43 22.40
C ASP A 285 18.13 -6.88 21.73
N GLY A 286 18.32 -6.03 20.71
CA GLY A 286 17.25 -5.31 20.07
C GLY A 286 16.38 -6.16 19.13
N VAL A 287 15.12 -5.77 19.02
CA VAL A 287 14.15 -6.35 18.09
C VAL A 287 13.59 -5.27 17.18
N ALA A 288 13.52 -5.55 15.88
CA ALA A 288 12.90 -4.65 14.91
C ALA A 288 11.72 -5.33 14.20
N VAL A 289 10.69 -4.53 13.85
CA VAL A 289 9.54 -4.99 13.08
C VAL A 289 9.34 -4.08 11.88
N ILE A 290 9.26 -4.67 10.70
CA ILE A 290 8.98 -3.97 9.43
C ILE A 290 7.65 -4.46 8.90
N HIS A 291 6.69 -3.55 8.75
CA HIS A 291 5.42 -3.80 8.09
C HIS A 291 5.38 -3.01 6.79
N SER A 292 5.21 -3.68 5.68
CA SER A 292 5.20 -3.04 4.37
C SER A 292 4.32 -3.76 3.37
N ILE A 293 3.83 -2.99 2.42
CA ILE A 293 3.30 -3.54 1.18
C ILE A 293 4.47 -4.13 0.41
N GLY A 294 4.23 -5.30 -0.15
CA GLY A 294 5.13 -5.96 -1.06
C GLY A 294 4.39 -6.56 -2.24
N ARG A 295 5.10 -7.34 -3.00
CA ARG A 295 4.50 -8.06 -4.11
C ARG A 295 4.96 -9.49 -4.21
N ASN A 296 4.06 -10.35 -4.63
CA ASN A 296 4.37 -11.71 -5.06
C ASN A 296 5.00 -11.72 -6.47
N GLY A 297 5.85 -12.70 -6.72
CA GLY A 297 6.44 -12.90 -8.04
C GLY A 297 7.69 -12.05 -8.31
N ARG A 298 7.90 -11.66 -9.57
CA ARG A 298 9.11 -10.95 -10.00
C ARG A 298 9.06 -9.46 -9.64
N PRO A 299 10.20 -8.82 -9.34
CA PRO A 299 10.28 -7.37 -9.18
C PRO A 299 9.69 -6.64 -10.39
N CYS A 300 8.91 -5.60 -10.12
CA CYS A 300 8.29 -4.76 -11.16
C CYS A 300 8.27 -3.31 -10.67
N SER A 301 8.30 -2.37 -11.61
CA SER A 301 8.10 -0.95 -11.31
C SER A 301 6.68 -0.69 -10.81
N THR A 302 6.52 0.38 -10.06
CA THR A 302 5.20 0.89 -9.68
C THR A 302 4.47 1.39 -10.93
N SER A 303 3.15 1.30 -10.92
CA SER A 303 2.27 1.84 -11.96
C SER A 303 2.63 3.30 -12.28
N PRO A 304 2.82 3.68 -13.56
CA PRO A 304 3.01 5.07 -13.96
C PRO A 304 1.92 6.00 -13.43
N TRP A 305 0.67 5.56 -13.41
CA TRP A 305 -0.43 6.34 -12.87
C TRP A 305 -0.28 6.57 -11.36
N LEU A 306 -0.05 5.52 -10.56
CA LEU A 306 0.18 5.63 -9.12
C LEU A 306 1.40 6.52 -8.81
N ASN A 307 2.46 6.38 -9.61
CA ASN A 307 3.69 7.19 -9.45
C ASN A 307 3.47 8.67 -9.76
N LYS A 308 2.54 8.98 -10.68
CA LYS A 308 2.24 10.36 -11.07
C LYS A 308 1.29 11.06 -10.09
N TYR A 309 0.25 10.37 -9.64
CA TYR A 309 -0.88 11.00 -8.94
C TYR A 309 -0.91 10.73 -7.43
N ILE A 310 -0.40 9.57 -6.97
CA ILE A 310 -0.58 9.14 -5.58
C ILE A 310 0.76 8.99 -4.84
N PHE A 311 1.67 8.13 -5.32
CA PHE A 311 2.92 7.79 -4.62
C PHE A 311 4.16 8.03 -5.49
N PRO A 312 4.59 9.29 -5.67
CA PRO A 312 5.80 9.59 -6.45
C PRO A 312 7.04 8.87 -5.89
N GLY A 313 7.73 8.14 -6.75
CA GLY A 313 8.91 7.36 -6.36
C GLY A 313 8.63 6.11 -5.53
N GLY A 314 7.37 5.73 -5.34
CA GLY A 314 6.97 4.53 -4.60
C GLY A 314 7.49 3.25 -5.23
N TYR A 315 7.85 2.26 -4.39
CA TYR A 315 8.31 0.95 -4.83
C TYR A 315 7.84 -0.16 -3.88
N LEU A 316 7.29 -1.23 -4.44
CA LEU A 316 6.83 -2.40 -3.69
C LEU A 316 7.87 -3.53 -3.79
N PRO A 317 8.63 -3.82 -2.73
CA PRO A 317 9.65 -4.86 -2.76
C PRO A 317 9.04 -6.26 -2.76
N THR A 318 9.78 -7.22 -3.30
CA THR A 318 9.50 -8.64 -3.10
C THR A 318 10.17 -9.14 -1.81
N LEU A 319 9.63 -10.20 -1.18
CA LEU A 319 10.30 -10.84 -0.04
C LEU A 319 11.73 -11.25 -0.37
N ARG A 320 11.99 -11.76 -1.59
CA ARG A 320 13.34 -12.09 -2.03
C ARG A 320 14.30 -10.90 -1.96
N GLN A 321 13.83 -9.69 -2.33
CA GLN A 321 14.68 -8.49 -2.23
C GLN A 321 14.92 -8.10 -0.78
N MET A 322 13.92 -8.26 0.09
CA MET A 322 14.06 -8.01 1.51
C MET A 322 15.05 -8.98 2.15
N MET A 323 14.93 -10.28 1.89
CA MET A 323 15.87 -11.28 2.41
C MET A 323 17.31 -10.95 1.99
N ARG A 324 17.55 -10.63 0.72
CA ARG A 324 18.88 -10.22 0.23
C ARG A 324 19.42 -8.95 0.89
N ALA A 325 18.55 -8.03 1.27
CA ALA A 325 18.98 -6.82 1.97
C ALA A 325 19.30 -7.11 3.46
N ILE A 326 18.55 -8.00 4.10
CA ILE A 326 18.75 -8.44 5.47
C ILE A 326 20.04 -9.26 5.59
N GLU A 327 20.32 -10.18 4.66
CA GLU A 327 21.53 -11.00 4.60
C GLU A 327 22.84 -10.19 4.60
N LYS A 328 22.80 -8.92 4.22
CA LYS A 328 23.94 -7.97 4.25
C LYS A 328 24.14 -7.28 5.60
N THR A 329 23.37 -7.66 6.61
CA THR A 329 23.40 -7.10 7.96
C THR A 329 23.69 -8.19 8.99
N SER A 330 23.86 -7.82 10.25
CA SER A 330 23.97 -8.79 11.36
C SER A 330 22.61 -9.34 11.82
N LEU A 331 21.51 -8.79 11.26
CA LEU A 331 20.15 -9.12 11.69
C LEU A 331 19.71 -10.52 11.19
N LYS A 332 18.97 -11.21 12.03
CA LYS A 332 18.34 -12.50 11.74
C LYS A 332 16.84 -12.36 11.68
N VAL A 333 16.21 -12.99 10.69
CA VAL A 333 14.76 -13.08 10.61
C VAL A 333 14.28 -14.05 11.68
N THR A 334 13.39 -13.59 12.57
CA THR A 334 12.81 -14.41 13.64
C THR A 334 11.34 -14.74 13.38
N ASP A 335 10.63 -13.89 12.60
CA ASP A 335 9.26 -14.16 12.14
C ASP A 335 8.95 -13.46 10.82
N ILE A 336 8.14 -14.09 9.99
CA ILE A 336 7.50 -13.46 8.82
C ILE A 336 6.02 -13.81 8.83
N GLU A 337 5.19 -12.80 8.80
CA GLU A 337 3.73 -12.93 8.65
C GLU A 337 3.24 -12.24 7.38
N ILE A 338 2.45 -12.96 6.59
CA ILE A 338 1.79 -12.43 5.40
C ILE A 338 0.33 -12.15 5.74
N LEU A 339 -0.09 -10.89 5.60
CA LEU A 339 -1.43 -10.46 5.98
C LEU A 339 -2.49 -10.72 4.89
N ARG A 340 -2.14 -11.45 3.83
CA ARG A 340 -3.09 -11.90 2.79
C ARG A 340 -4.08 -10.81 2.36
N LEU A 341 -5.38 -11.01 2.58
CA LEU A 341 -6.46 -10.13 2.14
C LEU A 341 -6.81 -8.99 3.12
N HIS A 342 -6.12 -8.87 4.24
CA HIS A 342 -6.41 -7.79 5.21
C HIS A 342 -6.34 -6.39 4.58
N TYR A 343 -5.43 -6.16 3.64
CA TYR A 343 -5.36 -4.84 3.02
C TYR A 343 -6.48 -4.61 2.00
N ALA A 344 -6.96 -5.66 1.33
CA ALA A 344 -8.15 -5.56 0.49
C ALA A 344 -9.37 -5.14 1.32
N GLU A 345 -9.57 -5.73 2.50
CA GLU A 345 -10.65 -5.33 3.42
C GLU A 345 -10.44 -3.92 3.96
N THR A 346 -9.20 -3.54 4.32
CA THR A 346 -8.89 -2.17 4.75
C THR A 346 -9.26 -1.14 3.67
N LEU A 347 -8.86 -1.39 2.42
CA LEU A 347 -9.15 -0.50 1.28
C LEU A 347 -10.64 -0.45 0.96
N LYS A 348 -11.37 -1.56 1.11
CA LYS A 348 -12.83 -1.59 1.00
C LYS A 348 -13.49 -0.69 2.05
N HIS A 349 -13.06 -0.77 3.32
CA HIS A 349 -13.56 0.11 4.38
C HIS A 349 -13.27 1.58 4.08
N TRP A 350 -12.03 1.90 3.66
CA TRP A 350 -11.67 3.28 3.28
C TRP A 350 -12.51 3.79 2.12
N ARG A 351 -12.71 2.97 1.09
CA ARG A 351 -13.54 3.32 -0.05
C ARG A 351 -14.99 3.56 0.36
N THR A 352 -15.56 2.67 1.16
CA THR A 352 -16.95 2.80 1.63
C THR A 352 -17.14 4.08 2.44
N ALA A 353 -16.22 4.40 3.35
CA ALA A 353 -16.27 5.64 4.12
C ALA A 353 -16.09 6.86 3.22
N PHE A 354 -15.10 6.86 2.32
CA PHE A 354 -14.90 7.96 1.36
C PHE A 354 -16.13 8.23 0.49
N GLU A 355 -16.76 7.19 -0.07
CA GLU A 355 -17.96 7.34 -0.89
C GLU A 355 -19.15 7.91 -0.10
N ALA A 356 -19.30 7.55 1.17
CA ALA A 356 -20.35 8.05 2.03
C ALA A 356 -20.14 9.55 2.38
N GLU A 357 -18.90 9.94 2.65
CA GLU A 357 -18.58 11.25 3.24
C GLU A 357 -17.96 12.26 2.26
N LYS A 358 -17.68 11.87 1.00
CA LYS A 358 -17.02 12.75 0.00
C LYS A 358 -17.72 14.09 -0.23
N HIS A 359 -19.01 14.19 0.08
CA HIS A 359 -19.78 15.44 0.00
C HIS A 359 -19.33 16.50 1.00
N GLN A 360 -18.55 16.12 2.02
CA GLN A 360 -17.97 17.03 3.01
C GLN A 360 -16.60 17.58 2.58
N LEU A 361 -16.07 17.14 1.43
CA LEU A 361 -14.82 17.67 0.92
C LEU A 361 -14.96 19.16 0.57
N PRO A 362 -13.92 19.98 0.83
CA PRO A 362 -13.86 21.35 0.37
C PRO A 362 -14.02 21.45 -1.16
N GLU A 363 -14.53 22.59 -1.64
CA GLU A 363 -14.78 22.87 -3.07
C GLU A 363 -13.51 22.76 -3.95
N GLU A 364 -12.33 22.89 -3.37
CA GLU A 364 -11.06 22.70 -4.06
C GLU A 364 -10.84 21.26 -4.58
N TYR A 365 -11.55 20.28 -4.02
CA TYR A 365 -11.57 18.90 -4.48
C TYR A 365 -12.66 18.68 -5.52
N ASP A 366 -12.33 18.96 -6.77
CA ASP A 366 -13.23 18.84 -7.91
C ASP A 366 -13.61 17.38 -8.23
N GLU A 367 -14.51 17.22 -9.22
CA GLU A 367 -14.97 15.90 -9.64
C GLU A 367 -13.83 15.03 -10.21
N ASP A 368 -12.80 15.62 -10.82
CA ASP A 368 -11.64 14.90 -11.33
C ASP A 368 -10.82 14.32 -10.18
N PHE A 369 -10.68 15.09 -9.07
CA PHE A 369 -10.05 14.60 -7.84
C PHE A 369 -10.86 13.46 -7.20
N ILE A 370 -12.18 13.62 -7.08
CA ILE A 370 -13.05 12.58 -6.50
C ILE A 370 -12.94 11.27 -7.31
N ARG A 371 -12.95 11.36 -8.65
CA ARG A 371 -12.74 10.20 -9.53
C ARG A 371 -11.34 9.60 -9.39
N MET A 372 -10.31 10.44 -9.24
CA MET A 372 -8.93 10.01 -9.01
C MET A 372 -8.83 9.19 -7.73
N TRP A 373 -9.39 9.70 -6.62
CA TRP A 373 -9.31 9.02 -5.33
C TRP A 373 -10.10 7.71 -5.31
N ARG A 374 -11.29 7.73 -5.91
CA ARG A 374 -12.10 6.52 -6.14
C ARG A 374 -11.32 5.48 -6.95
N PHE A 375 -10.71 5.89 -8.06
CA PHE A 375 -9.87 5.03 -8.90
C PHE A 375 -8.73 4.40 -8.09
N TYR A 376 -8.03 5.21 -7.32
CA TYR A 376 -6.95 4.76 -6.45
C TYR A 376 -7.41 3.67 -5.47
N LEU A 377 -8.47 3.91 -4.71
CA LEU A 377 -8.95 2.98 -3.69
C LEU A 377 -9.45 1.66 -4.31
N ILE A 378 -10.25 1.73 -5.37
CA ILE A 378 -10.81 0.55 -6.05
C ILE A 378 -9.70 -0.27 -6.71
N CYS A 379 -8.80 0.36 -7.46
CA CYS A 379 -7.70 -0.35 -8.11
C CYS A 379 -6.72 -0.97 -7.09
N SER A 380 -6.47 -0.29 -5.98
CA SER A 380 -5.65 -0.83 -4.91
C SER A 380 -6.31 -2.02 -4.22
N GLU A 381 -7.62 -1.97 -3.92
CA GLU A 381 -8.37 -3.12 -3.39
C GLU A 381 -8.25 -4.33 -4.32
N ASN A 382 -8.51 -4.15 -5.62
CA ASN A 382 -8.45 -5.22 -6.61
C ASN A 382 -7.03 -5.75 -6.83
N TYR A 383 -6.00 -4.92 -6.67
CA TYR A 383 -4.60 -5.37 -6.71
C TYR A 383 -4.28 -6.41 -5.63
N PHE A 384 -4.84 -6.26 -4.42
CA PHE A 384 -4.68 -7.24 -3.35
C PHE A 384 -5.59 -8.45 -3.49
N ARG A 385 -6.79 -8.30 -4.08
CA ARG A 385 -7.73 -9.42 -4.28
C ARG A 385 -7.34 -10.33 -5.42
N TYR A 386 -6.97 -9.77 -6.56
CA TYR A 386 -6.89 -10.49 -7.85
C TYR A 386 -5.49 -10.47 -8.49
N ALA A 387 -4.53 -9.72 -7.94
CA ALA A 387 -3.21 -9.60 -8.53
C ALA A 387 -2.09 -10.05 -7.57
N HIS A 388 -0.99 -9.31 -7.55
CA HIS A 388 0.23 -9.71 -6.87
C HIS A 388 0.50 -8.94 -5.57
N GLY A 389 -0.47 -8.17 -5.08
CA GLY A 389 -0.36 -7.42 -3.83
C GLY A 389 -0.22 -8.35 -2.63
N MET A 390 0.66 -8.00 -1.72
CA MET A 390 0.80 -8.63 -0.42
C MET A 390 1.20 -7.60 0.63
N VAL A 391 0.94 -7.88 1.87
CA VAL A 391 1.53 -7.17 3.00
C VAL A 391 2.29 -8.16 3.84
N PHE A 392 3.48 -7.80 4.25
CA PHE A 392 4.29 -8.61 5.14
C PHE A 392 4.68 -7.85 6.41
N GLN A 393 4.81 -8.58 7.50
CA GLN A 393 5.44 -8.13 8.73
C GLN A 393 6.67 -9.01 8.97
N ILE A 394 7.87 -8.42 8.99
CA ILE A 394 9.13 -9.11 9.24
C ILE A 394 9.64 -8.69 10.61
N GLN A 395 9.82 -9.66 11.51
CA GLN A 395 10.49 -9.46 12.79
C GLN A 395 11.97 -9.83 12.65
N LEU A 396 12.83 -9.00 13.21
CA LEU A 396 14.27 -9.09 13.12
C LEU A 396 14.90 -8.95 14.50
N ALA A 397 15.95 -9.73 14.78
CA ALA A 397 16.76 -9.58 15.97
C ALA A 397 18.23 -9.87 15.65
N ARG A 398 19.17 -9.37 16.44
CA ARG A 398 20.59 -9.76 16.31
C ARG A 398 20.82 -11.18 16.80
N ARG A 399 20.18 -11.55 17.88
CA ARG A 399 20.30 -12.88 18.50
C ARG A 399 18.92 -13.52 18.59
N GLN A 400 18.78 -14.74 18.11
CA GLN A 400 17.50 -15.45 18.11
C GLN A 400 16.93 -15.66 19.52
N ARG A 401 17.78 -15.78 20.54
CA ARG A 401 17.38 -15.95 21.95
C ARG A 401 16.68 -14.72 22.56
N ASP A 402 16.73 -13.56 21.91
CA ASP A 402 16.10 -12.33 22.41
C ASP A 402 14.61 -12.26 22.06
N VAL A 403 14.12 -13.26 21.30
CA VAL A 403 12.70 -13.42 20.94
C VAL A 403 12.22 -14.76 21.50
N PRO A 404 10.98 -14.86 22.03
CA PRO A 404 10.43 -16.13 22.51
C PRO A 404 10.43 -17.22 21.45
N GLN A 405 10.71 -18.46 21.88
CA GLN A 405 10.87 -19.62 20.98
C GLN A 405 9.61 -19.95 20.19
N THR A 406 8.44 -19.77 20.77
CA THR A 406 7.15 -20.07 20.14
C THR A 406 6.40 -18.79 19.79
N ARG A 407 5.60 -18.81 18.72
CA ARG A 407 4.83 -17.64 18.26
C ARG A 407 3.61 -17.30 19.13
N GLY A 408 3.26 -18.14 20.12
CA GLY A 408 2.09 -17.94 21.00
C GLY A 408 2.06 -16.56 21.66
N TYR A 409 3.23 -16.07 22.10
CA TYR A 409 3.38 -14.76 22.74
C TYR A 409 2.80 -13.60 21.91
N ILE A 410 2.82 -13.69 20.57
CA ILE A 410 2.29 -12.63 19.70
C ILE A 410 0.79 -12.49 19.92
N THR A 411 0.06 -13.60 19.98
CA THR A 411 -1.40 -13.59 20.17
C THR A 411 -1.79 -13.24 21.59
N GLU A 412 -1.07 -13.77 22.58
CA GLU A 412 -1.29 -13.51 24.00
C GLU A 412 -1.08 -12.03 24.33
N ASN A 413 0.09 -11.49 23.98
CA ASN A 413 0.41 -10.09 24.20
C ASN A 413 -0.50 -9.16 23.40
N ALA A 414 -0.80 -9.45 22.13
CA ALA A 414 -1.72 -8.64 21.33
C ALA A 414 -3.10 -8.58 21.98
N THR A 415 -3.62 -9.68 22.50
CA THR A 415 -4.91 -9.71 23.21
C THR A 415 -4.89 -8.82 24.47
N SER A 416 -3.80 -8.87 25.22
CA SER A 416 -3.60 -7.99 26.40
C SER A 416 -3.50 -6.52 25.96
N TYR A 417 -2.74 -6.21 24.93
CA TYR A 417 -2.51 -4.83 24.49
C TYR A 417 -3.76 -4.19 23.88
N VAL A 418 -4.61 -4.92 23.16
CA VAL A 418 -5.89 -4.38 22.66
C VAL A 418 -6.74 -3.79 23.78
N ARG A 419 -6.69 -4.34 24.99
CA ARG A 419 -7.43 -3.82 26.17
C ARG A 419 -6.86 -2.51 26.71
N ARG A 420 -5.62 -2.17 26.37
CA ARG A 420 -4.94 -0.93 26.78
C ARG A 420 -5.07 0.20 25.75
N LEU A 421 -5.44 -0.14 24.50
CA LEU A 421 -5.59 0.77 23.37
C LEU A 421 -7.02 1.22 23.18
#